data_5dd270d1dcc5d564910276218c89f9d9
#
_entry.id   5dd270d1dcc5d564910276218c89f9d9
#
_cell.length_a   1.000
_cell.length_b   1.000
_cell.length_c   1.000
_cell.angle_alpha   90.00
_cell.angle_beta   90.00
_cell.angle_gamma   90.00
#
_symmetry.space_group_name_H-M   'P 1'
#
loop_
_entity.id
_entity.type
_entity.pdbx_description
1 polymer ?
#
loop_
_entity_poly.entity_id
_entity_poly.type
_entity_poly.pdbx_seq_one_letter_code
_entity_poly.pdbx_strand_id
1 'polypeptide(L)'
;MTQDLHLLLTSNGFDNFQNCEVFNQNQANTLYNKGTESISRNLYGAIKVKKIEVISELFQLANKLATNGQTKIVFYPISTGNNWGYGTSLPNLSSGNSVILDLSLLNNIDMVNEYLGLVRIEPGVTQGQLSGYFEKNNLPFMVPVTGAGASCSILANALERGYGITPHQDHFAALTDLKAILPNGQHYQSPLSQLSSEAGQADLVNQTYKWNVGPYLDGLFTQSGLGVVYQATIRLKRIPAGFDSFYIDYKNDDDVRVAIEFIKSTLEKFEGIVGSINLMDRLRIISMLKPNPNKDTGNLLSSEQIETITKKEMVAAWTIVGSIYGEPSVVKQVKKLIKKAAKPHAHHIIFSGDVKIKIAKSVFGKMPAWFLPAIQDKLKSLAASIEIMRGRPNEIAKPLCYWRTTVPEQQSAIKDPAKDKCGLLWYAPLIPMSPDSVIRYTQHVRTVCRKHNIDPLITFTNLRHDLIDSTVPILFSQSSELSVSNAHSCLDELVKEGISLGYIPYRLNIEQQLRWFDGHLQSDQIMQKIYKAFDENGINQIGRYGK
;
A
#
# COMPACT_ATOMS: atom_id res chain seq x y z
N MET A 1 -13.90 -27.12 -24.47
CA MET A 1 -14.12 -25.69 -24.81
C MET A 1 -14.69 -25.03 -23.59
N THR A 2 -14.01 -24.02 -23.02
CA THR A 2 -14.56 -23.21 -21.92
C THR A 2 -15.75 -22.42 -22.46
N GLN A 3 -16.92 -22.54 -21.82
CA GLN A 3 -18.10 -21.77 -22.17
C GLN A 3 -17.80 -20.28 -21.99
N ASP A 4 -18.20 -19.43 -22.95
CA ASP A 4 -18.03 -17.96 -22.81
C ASP A 4 -18.79 -17.45 -21.59
N LEU A 5 -18.16 -16.55 -20.80
CA LEU A 5 -18.76 -16.03 -19.56
C LEU A 5 -20.11 -15.35 -19.82
N HIS A 6 -20.22 -14.56 -20.89
CA HIS A 6 -21.46 -13.88 -21.24
C HIS A 6 -22.59 -14.89 -21.53
N LEU A 7 -22.28 -15.93 -22.30
CA LEU A 7 -23.23 -16.99 -22.59
C LEU A 7 -23.62 -17.77 -21.33
N LEU A 8 -22.66 -18.06 -20.44
CA LEU A 8 -22.94 -18.72 -19.16
C LEU A 8 -23.91 -17.88 -18.28
N LEU A 9 -23.67 -16.58 -18.17
CA LEU A 9 -24.53 -15.67 -17.41
C LEU A 9 -25.94 -15.62 -18.01
N THR A 10 -26.07 -15.37 -19.31
CA THR A 10 -27.37 -15.26 -20.00
C THR A 10 -28.17 -16.56 -19.92
N SER A 11 -27.57 -17.72 -20.17
CA SER A 11 -28.26 -19.01 -20.14
C SER A 11 -28.73 -19.44 -18.75
N ASN A 12 -28.24 -18.79 -17.70
CA ASN A 12 -28.65 -19.03 -16.32
C ASN A 12 -29.51 -17.93 -15.72
N GLY A 13 -30.02 -17.00 -16.57
CA GLY A 13 -31.03 -16.02 -16.22
C GLY A 13 -30.48 -14.69 -15.69
N PHE A 14 -29.18 -14.39 -15.88
CA PHE A 14 -28.65 -13.05 -15.62
C PHE A 14 -29.01 -12.13 -16.79
N ASP A 15 -29.65 -11.01 -16.53
CA ASP A 15 -30.10 -10.03 -17.52
C ASP A 15 -29.67 -8.57 -17.22
N ASN A 16 -28.99 -8.34 -16.09
CA ASN A 16 -28.63 -7.01 -15.59
C ASN A 16 -27.35 -6.43 -16.26
N PHE A 17 -27.18 -6.69 -17.57
CA PHE A 17 -25.99 -6.26 -18.33
C PHE A 17 -25.87 -4.72 -18.46
N GLN A 18 -26.95 -3.97 -18.32
CA GLN A 18 -26.92 -2.50 -18.33
C GLN A 18 -26.10 -1.92 -17.16
N ASN A 19 -26.04 -2.62 -16.04
CA ASN A 19 -25.37 -2.21 -14.81
C ASN A 19 -23.97 -2.82 -14.63
N CYS A 20 -23.44 -3.51 -15.63
CA CYS A 20 -22.08 -4.02 -15.66
C CYS A 20 -21.53 -4.12 -17.10
N GLU A 21 -20.23 -4.38 -17.22
CA GLU A 21 -19.57 -4.72 -18.47
C GLU A 21 -18.95 -6.12 -18.31
N VAL A 22 -19.26 -7.03 -19.21
CA VAL A 22 -18.78 -8.42 -19.16
C VAL A 22 -17.68 -8.60 -20.21
N PHE A 23 -16.55 -9.12 -19.78
CA PHE A 23 -15.38 -9.43 -20.62
C PHE A 23 -15.17 -10.93 -20.68
N ASN A 24 -15.04 -11.46 -21.88
CA ASN A 24 -14.71 -12.86 -22.08
C ASN A 24 -13.27 -13.17 -21.65
N GLN A 25 -12.89 -14.44 -21.71
CA GLN A 25 -11.57 -14.92 -21.30
C GLN A 25 -10.41 -14.15 -21.95
N ASN A 26 -10.44 -13.96 -23.27
CA ASN A 26 -9.36 -13.27 -24.00
C ASN A 26 -9.25 -11.80 -23.60
N GLN A 27 -10.40 -11.12 -23.50
CA GLN A 27 -10.45 -9.71 -23.06
C GLN A 27 -9.97 -9.57 -21.62
N ALA A 28 -10.42 -10.44 -20.71
CA ALA A 28 -10.02 -10.41 -19.30
C ALA A 28 -8.50 -10.62 -19.12
N ASN A 29 -7.94 -11.62 -19.82
CA ASN A 29 -6.50 -11.87 -19.78
C ASN A 29 -5.68 -10.70 -20.36
N THR A 30 -6.19 -10.02 -21.39
CA THR A 30 -5.53 -8.85 -21.98
C THR A 30 -5.58 -7.63 -21.03
N LEU A 31 -6.71 -7.38 -20.38
CA LEU A 31 -6.94 -6.19 -19.58
C LEU A 31 -6.40 -6.32 -18.16
N TYR A 32 -6.62 -7.47 -17.50
CA TYR A 32 -6.41 -7.65 -16.07
C TYR A 32 -5.20 -8.53 -15.70
N ASN A 33 -4.77 -9.45 -16.58
CA ASN A 33 -3.67 -10.37 -16.26
C ASN A 33 -2.30 -9.66 -16.31
N LYS A 34 -2.15 -8.67 -15.45
CA LYS A 34 -0.97 -7.80 -15.34
C LYS A 34 -0.57 -7.68 -13.88
N GLY A 35 0.68 -8.04 -13.59
CA GLY A 35 1.23 -7.94 -12.25
C GLY A 35 2.72 -7.63 -12.31
N THR A 36 3.25 -7.13 -11.21
CA THR A 36 4.68 -6.89 -11.05
C THR A 36 5.44 -8.13 -10.60
N GLU A 37 4.74 -9.18 -10.20
CA GLU A 37 5.29 -10.46 -9.76
C GLU A 37 5.72 -11.39 -10.90
N SER A 38 5.38 -11.07 -12.15
CA SER A 38 5.68 -11.88 -13.34
C SER A 38 5.08 -13.30 -13.31
N ILE A 39 3.89 -13.44 -12.72
CA ILE A 39 3.13 -14.69 -12.71
C ILE A 39 1.88 -14.50 -13.54
N SER A 40 1.72 -15.30 -14.60
CA SER A 40 0.52 -15.28 -15.44
C SER A 40 -0.59 -16.14 -14.83
N ARG A 41 -1.83 -15.65 -14.89
CA ARG A 41 -3.05 -16.39 -14.50
C ARG A 41 -3.89 -16.67 -15.74
N ASN A 42 -4.71 -17.70 -15.66
CA ASN A 42 -5.70 -17.96 -16.67
C ASN A 42 -7.08 -17.55 -16.14
N LEU A 43 -7.45 -16.29 -16.38
CA LEU A 43 -8.73 -15.76 -15.96
C LEU A 43 -9.84 -16.36 -16.81
N TYR A 44 -10.95 -16.77 -16.20
CA TYR A 44 -12.14 -17.24 -16.91
C TYR A 44 -12.89 -16.09 -17.60
N GLY A 45 -12.86 -14.90 -17.01
CA GLY A 45 -13.46 -13.67 -17.51
C GLY A 45 -13.30 -12.51 -16.54
N ALA A 46 -13.97 -11.41 -16.84
CA ALA A 46 -14.06 -10.28 -15.91
C ALA A 46 -15.44 -9.59 -16.00
N ILE A 47 -15.87 -8.98 -14.91
CA ILE A 47 -17.11 -8.20 -14.84
C ILE A 47 -16.77 -6.86 -14.17
N LYS A 48 -17.00 -5.76 -14.89
CA LYS A 48 -16.82 -4.41 -14.37
C LYS A 48 -18.17 -3.88 -13.88
N VAL A 49 -18.27 -3.63 -12.59
CA VAL A 49 -19.51 -3.32 -11.90
C VAL A 49 -19.80 -1.83 -11.94
N LYS A 50 -21.01 -1.43 -12.39
CA LYS A 50 -21.52 -0.05 -12.39
C LYS A 50 -22.47 0.22 -11.23
N LYS A 51 -23.17 -0.83 -10.74
CA LYS A 51 -24.13 -0.76 -9.64
C LYS A 51 -23.94 -1.93 -8.68
N ILE A 52 -24.04 -1.67 -7.40
CA ILE A 52 -23.78 -2.66 -6.33
C ILE A 52 -24.75 -3.86 -6.36
N GLU A 53 -25.98 -3.67 -6.81
CA GLU A 53 -27.00 -4.72 -6.89
C GLU A 53 -26.54 -5.91 -7.72
N VAL A 54 -25.75 -5.66 -8.77
CA VAL A 54 -25.16 -6.67 -9.63
C VAL A 54 -24.35 -7.71 -8.84
N ILE A 55 -23.68 -7.30 -7.76
CA ILE A 55 -22.83 -8.21 -6.96
C ILE A 55 -23.69 -9.28 -6.29
N SER A 56 -24.85 -8.91 -5.71
CA SER A 56 -25.76 -9.86 -5.07
C SER A 56 -26.33 -10.85 -6.09
N GLU A 57 -26.73 -10.39 -7.27
CA GLU A 57 -27.25 -11.22 -8.34
C GLU A 57 -26.20 -12.22 -8.84
N LEU A 58 -24.95 -11.76 -9.03
CA LEU A 58 -23.84 -12.62 -9.44
C LEU A 58 -23.53 -13.70 -8.38
N PHE A 59 -23.55 -13.35 -7.09
CA PHE A 59 -23.35 -14.33 -6.03
C PHE A 59 -24.48 -15.37 -5.99
N GLN A 60 -25.74 -14.95 -6.12
CA GLN A 60 -26.88 -15.86 -6.19
C GLN A 60 -26.76 -16.82 -7.37
N LEU A 61 -26.38 -16.31 -8.56
CA LEU A 61 -26.18 -17.11 -9.74
C LEU A 61 -25.02 -18.12 -9.56
N ALA A 62 -23.87 -17.68 -9.04
CA ALA A 62 -22.72 -18.56 -8.83
C ALA A 62 -23.04 -19.67 -7.80
N ASN A 63 -23.78 -19.35 -6.74
CA ASN A 63 -24.25 -20.35 -5.77
C ASN A 63 -25.19 -21.39 -6.45
N LYS A 64 -26.15 -20.93 -7.26
CA LYS A 64 -27.05 -21.80 -8.01
C LYS A 64 -26.27 -22.74 -8.94
N LEU A 65 -25.29 -22.21 -9.69
CA LEU A 65 -24.44 -23.02 -10.58
C LEU A 65 -23.67 -24.08 -9.80
N ALA A 66 -23.04 -23.70 -8.69
CA ALA A 66 -22.25 -24.62 -7.86
C ALA A 66 -23.14 -25.72 -7.23
N THR A 67 -24.31 -25.36 -6.69
CA THR A 67 -25.26 -26.32 -6.09
C THR A 67 -25.80 -27.32 -7.12
N ASN A 68 -26.00 -26.90 -8.36
CA ASN A 68 -26.49 -27.76 -9.44
C ASN A 68 -25.38 -28.61 -10.09
N GLY A 69 -24.14 -28.60 -9.57
CA GLY A 69 -23.01 -29.32 -10.13
C GLY A 69 -22.56 -28.82 -11.51
N GLN A 70 -22.91 -27.59 -11.85
CA GLN A 70 -22.51 -26.93 -13.10
C GLN A 70 -21.12 -26.27 -12.96
N THR A 71 -20.73 -25.46 -13.95
CA THR A 71 -19.45 -24.74 -13.92
C THR A 71 -19.34 -23.84 -12.68
N LYS A 72 -18.43 -24.15 -11.78
CA LYS A 72 -18.12 -23.30 -10.63
C LYS A 72 -17.37 -22.05 -11.07
N ILE A 73 -17.90 -20.88 -10.73
CA ILE A 73 -17.26 -19.58 -10.90
C ILE A 73 -16.76 -19.08 -9.56
N VAL A 74 -15.54 -18.53 -9.52
CA VAL A 74 -14.96 -17.90 -8.34
C VAL A 74 -14.74 -16.42 -8.62
N PHE A 75 -15.47 -15.55 -7.95
CA PHE A 75 -15.27 -14.11 -8.09
C PHE A 75 -14.05 -13.63 -7.32
N TYR A 76 -13.28 -12.75 -7.95
CA TYR A 76 -12.13 -12.11 -7.33
C TYR A 76 -12.27 -10.59 -7.42
N PRO A 77 -12.81 -9.93 -6.37
CA PRO A 77 -13.03 -8.49 -6.38
C PRO A 77 -11.71 -7.72 -6.29
N ILE A 78 -11.61 -6.73 -7.15
CA ILE A 78 -10.54 -5.72 -7.14
C ILE A 78 -11.17 -4.32 -7.16
N SER A 79 -10.44 -3.34 -6.66
CA SER A 79 -10.81 -1.93 -6.79
C SER A 79 -10.22 -1.35 -8.08
N THR A 80 -9.09 -0.66 -8.01
CA THR A 80 -8.39 -0.10 -9.19
C THR A 80 -7.37 -1.06 -9.81
N GLY A 81 -7.12 -2.23 -9.20
CA GLY A 81 -6.15 -3.22 -9.68
C GLY A 81 -4.67 -2.79 -9.53
N ASN A 82 -4.40 -1.67 -8.88
CA ASN A 82 -3.06 -1.10 -8.72
C ASN A 82 -2.38 -1.61 -7.45
N ASN A 83 -2.19 -2.92 -7.35
CA ASN A 83 -1.48 -3.56 -6.24
C ASN A 83 -0.12 -4.08 -6.71
N TRP A 84 0.91 -3.29 -6.53
CA TRP A 84 2.25 -3.65 -6.95
C TRP A 84 3.01 -4.38 -5.85
N GLY A 85 3.61 -5.52 -6.21
CA GLY A 85 4.53 -6.29 -5.40
C GLY A 85 3.91 -7.29 -4.41
N TYR A 86 2.60 -7.18 -4.11
CA TYR A 86 1.90 -8.20 -3.31
C TYR A 86 1.05 -9.15 -4.17
N GLY A 87 0.85 -8.85 -5.44
CA GLY A 87 0.10 -9.68 -6.38
C GLY A 87 -1.42 -9.75 -6.14
N THR A 88 -1.96 -9.00 -5.16
CA THR A 88 -3.37 -9.09 -4.76
C THR A 88 -4.36 -8.40 -5.71
N SER A 89 -3.92 -7.91 -6.87
CA SER A 89 -4.78 -7.51 -7.99
C SER A 89 -5.25 -8.70 -8.84
N LEU A 90 -4.68 -9.88 -8.60
CA LEU A 90 -4.97 -11.12 -9.31
C LEU A 90 -5.26 -12.24 -8.31
N PRO A 91 -6.07 -13.26 -8.69
CA PRO A 91 -6.33 -14.42 -7.85
C PRO A 91 -5.05 -15.26 -7.67
N ASN A 92 -5.03 -16.09 -6.62
CA ASN A 92 -4.00 -17.12 -6.45
C ASN A 92 -4.08 -18.14 -7.60
N LEU A 93 -2.96 -18.76 -7.98
CA LEU A 93 -2.89 -19.76 -9.05
C LEU A 93 -3.82 -20.95 -8.84
N SER A 94 -4.11 -21.32 -7.59
CA SER A 94 -5.01 -22.44 -7.23
C SER A 94 -6.50 -22.10 -7.27
N SER A 95 -6.88 -20.86 -7.57
CA SER A 95 -8.27 -20.38 -7.41
C SER A 95 -9.27 -20.92 -8.46
N GLY A 96 -8.83 -21.70 -9.44
CA GLY A 96 -9.72 -22.29 -10.46
C GLY A 96 -10.27 -21.27 -11.46
N ASN A 97 -11.55 -21.41 -11.88
CA ASN A 97 -12.21 -20.54 -12.85
C ASN A 97 -12.50 -19.14 -12.25
N SER A 98 -11.47 -18.33 -12.16
CA SER A 98 -11.56 -17.01 -11.54
C SER A 98 -12.11 -15.96 -12.51
N VAL A 99 -13.12 -15.23 -12.06
CA VAL A 99 -13.69 -14.06 -12.72
C VAL A 99 -13.33 -12.82 -11.93
N ILE A 100 -12.60 -11.89 -12.54
CA ILE A 100 -12.31 -10.60 -11.92
C ILE A 100 -13.62 -9.82 -11.75
N LEU A 101 -13.88 -9.34 -10.54
CA LEU A 101 -14.97 -8.43 -10.25
C LEU A 101 -14.38 -7.02 -10.05
N ASP A 102 -14.36 -6.23 -11.11
CA ASP A 102 -13.78 -4.88 -11.12
C ASP A 102 -14.77 -3.86 -10.56
N LEU A 103 -14.44 -3.30 -9.40
CA LEU A 103 -15.25 -2.32 -8.66
C LEU A 103 -14.83 -0.87 -8.93
N SER A 104 -13.94 -0.61 -9.90
CA SER A 104 -13.35 0.71 -10.12
C SER A 104 -14.35 1.79 -10.54
N LEU A 105 -15.53 1.42 -11.07
CA LEU A 105 -16.59 2.37 -11.41
C LEU A 105 -17.48 2.74 -10.22
N LEU A 106 -17.41 2.02 -9.10
CA LEU A 106 -18.00 2.41 -7.85
C LEU A 106 -17.06 3.43 -7.17
N ASN A 107 -17.20 4.70 -7.51
CA ASN A 107 -16.24 5.74 -7.14
C ASN A 107 -16.89 7.02 -6.58
N ASN A 108 -18.06 6.91 -5.95
CA ASN A 108 -18.71 8.03 -5.31
C ASN A 108 -17.94 8.48 -4.06
N ILE A 109 -17.92 9.80 -3.87
CA ILE A 109 -17.40 10.49 -2.70
C ILE A 109 -18.52 11.33 -2.11
N ASP A 110 -18.85 11.11 -0.85
CA ASP A 110 -19.89 11.84 -0.13
C ASP A 110 -19.33 12.42 1.18
N MET A 111 -19.33 13.74 1.32
CA MET A 111 -18.94 14.42 2.56
C MET A 111 -20.10 14.33 3.55
N VAL A 112 -20.06 13.31 4.39
CA VAL A 112 -21.10 13.03 5.40
C VAL A 112 -21.22 14.17 6.42
N ASN A 113 -20.06 14.66 6.92
CA ASN A 113 -20.03 15.76 7.85
C ASN A 113 -18.67 16.45 7.83
N GLU A 114 -18.63 17.70 7.35
CA GLU A 114 -17.39 18.48 7.28
C GLU A 114 -16.87 18.87 8.66
N TYR A 115 -17.76 19.20 9.61
CA TYR A 115 -17.33 19.61 10.95
C TYR A 115 -16.60 18.48 11.68
N LEU A 116 -17.07 17.24 11.54
CA LEU A 116 -16.47 16.05 12.13
C LEU A 116 -15.35 15.43 11.24
N GLY A 117 -15.22 15.88 9.99
CA GLY A 117 -14.27 15.34 9.04
C GLY A 117 -14.60 13.92 8.60
N LEU A 118 -15.88 13.64 8.32
CA LEU A 118 -16.36 12.32 7.91
C LEU A 118 -16.66 12.31 6.41
N VAL A 119 -15.97 11.46 5.66
CA VAL A 119 -16.21 11.24 4.22
C VAL A 119 -16.53 9.77 3.97
N ARG A 120 -17.57 9.52 3.19
CA ARG A 120 -17.96 8.20 2.71
C ARG A 120 -17.41 7.99 1.31
N ILE A 121 -16.83 6.82 1.07
CA ILE A 121 -16.21 6.46 -0.20
C ILE A 121 -16.57 5.06 -0.64
N GLU A 122 -16.50 4.82 -1.94
CA GLU A 122 -16.62 3.53 -2.60
C GLU A 122 -15.25 2.97 -3.02
N PRO A 123 -15.12 1.67 -3.41
CA PRO A 123 -13.85 1.01 -3.69
C PRO A 123 -13.02 1.65 -4.79
N GLY A 124 -13.66 2.23 -5.81
CA GLY A 124 -13.00 2.88 -6.93
C GLY A 124 -12.41 4.25 -6.60
N VAL A 125 -12.71 4.83 -5.43
CA VAL A 125 -12.17 6.14 -5.04
C VAL A 125 -10.66 6.05 -4.81
N THR A 126 -9.91 6.82 -5.60
CA THR A 126 -8.46 6.89 -5.52
C THR A 126 -7.99 8.05 -4.65
N GLN A 127 -6.72 7.99 -4.24
CA GLN A 127 -6.07 9.10 -3.52
C GLN A 127 -6.16 10.41 -4.29
N GLY A 128 -5.95 10.37 -5.63
CA GLY A 128 -6.04 11.55 -6.49
C GLY A 128 -7.45 12.11 -6.60
N GLN A 129 -8.46 11.25 -6.72
CA GLN A 129 -9.86 11.67 -6.77
C GLN A 129 -10.29 12.35 -5.46
N LEU A 130 -9.92 11.78 -4.31
CA LEU A 130 -10.26 12.39 -3.02
C LEU A 130 -9.50 13.70 -2.80
N SER A 131 -8.24 13.81 -3.22
CA SER A 131 -7.48 15.07 -3.20
C SER A 131 -8.15 16.14 -4.05
N GLY A 132 -8.51 15.80 -5.30
CA GLY A 132 -9.22 16.72 -6.19
C GLY A 132 -10.60 17.13 -5.66
N TYR A 133 -11.32 16.22 -4.99
CA TYR A 133 -12.59 16.53 -4.33
C TYR A 133 -12.40 17.58 -3.21
N PHE A 134 -11.36 17.41 -2.36
CA PHE A 134 -11.07 18.39 -1.31
C PHE A 134 -10.65 19.75 -1.87
N GLU A 135 -9.81 19.77 -2.90
CA GLU A 135 -9.38 21.01 -3.55
C GLU A 135 -10.56 21.75 -4.20
N LYS A 136 -11.41 21.05 -4.95
CA LYS A 136 -12.58 21.62 -5.62
C LYS A 136 -13.58 22.24 -4.63
N ASN A 137 -13.75 21.64 -3.46
CA ASN A 137 -14.71 22.07 -2.45
C ASN A 137 -14.07 22.91 -1.32
N ASN A 138 -12.78 23.29 -1.43
CA ASN A 138 -12.03 24.04 -0.42
C ASN A 138 -12.04 23.38 0.97
N LEU A 139 -12.00 22.04 1.04
CA LEU A 139 -12.06 21.28 2.28
C LEU A 139 -10.65 21.12 2.90
N PRO A 140 -10.45 21.50 4.18
CA PRO A 140 -9.14 21.54 4.80
C PRO A 140 -8.71 20.17 5.37
N PHE A 141 -8.75 19.13 4.57
CA PHE A 141 -8.43 17.77 5.02
C PHE A 141 -7.22 17.18 4.28
N MET A 142 -6.54 16.27 4.98
CA MET A 142 -5.46 15.46 4.46
C MET A 142 -6.01 14.13 3.92
N VAL A 143 -5.57 13.73 2.74
CA VAL A 143 -5.84 12.37 2.21
C VAL A 143 -4.95 11.38 2.96
N PRO A 144 -5.45 10.18 3.36
CA PRO A 144 -4.62 9.09 3.81
C PRO A 144 -3.79 8.54 2.63
N VAL A 145 -2.57 9.03 2.48
CA VAL A 145 -1.71 8.74 1.31
C VAL A 145 -0.72 7.63 1.57
N THR A 146 -0.40 6.89 0.49
CA THR A 146 0.69 5.91 0.43
C THR A 146 1.63 6.23 -0.73
N GLY A 147 2.78 5.56 -0.79
CA GLY A 147 3.71 5.64 -1.92
C GLY A 147 3.20 5.03 -3.23
N ALA A 148 2.03 4.39 -3.23
CA ALA A 148 1.45 3.80 -4.44
C ALA A 148 0.91 4.83 -5.46
N GLY A 149 0.88 6.12 -5.10
CA GLY A 149 0.54 7.23 -6.01
C GLY A 149 -0.95 7.53 -6.13
N ALA A 150 -1.26 8.50 -6.99
CA ALA A 150 -2.59 9.08 -7.10
C ALA A 150 -3.69 8.08 -7.52
N SER A 151 -3.35 7.03 -8.25
CA SER A 151 -4.29 6.01 -8.75
C SER A 151 -4.61 4.88 -7.75
N CYS A 152 -3.99 4.87 -6.56
CA CYS A 152 -4.25 3.87 -5.53
C CYS A 152 -5.63 4.06 -4.89
N SER A 153 -6.43 2.98 -4.77
CA SER A 153 -7.68 2.98 -4.02
C SER A 153 -7.43 3.17 -2.52
N ILE A 154 -8.18 4.08 -1.92
CA ILE A 154 -8.09 4.35 -0.49
C ILE A 154 -8.69 3.19 0.31
N LEU A 155 -9.90 2.75 -0.05
CA LEU A 155 -10.60 1.69 0.66
C LEU A 155 -9.85 0.35 0.59
N ALA A 156 -9.43 -0.07 -0.61
CA ALA A 156 -8.69 -1.32 -0.76
C ALA A 156 -7.36 -1.31 -0.01
N ASN A 157 -6.63 -0.17 -0.02
CA ASN A 157 -5.40 -0.05 0.75
C ASN A 157 -5.66 -0.18 2.26
N ALA A 158 -6.74 0.42 2.78
CA ALA A 158 -7.10 0.30 4.19
C ALA A 158 -7.48 -1.14 4.57
N LEU A 159 -8.28 -1.83 3.74
CA LEU A 159 -8.66 -3.23 3.97
C LEU A 159 -7.45 -4.18 3.91
N GLU A 160 -6.42 -3.85 3.15
CA GLU A 160 -5.15 -4.57 3.12
C GLU A 160 -4.18 -4.14 4.25
N ARG A 161 -4.67 -3.41 5.27
CA ARG A 161 -3.90 -2.85 6.39
C ARG A 161 -2.71 -2.00 5.94
N GLY A 162 -2.89 -1.25 4.83
CA GLY A 162 -1.90 -0.30 4.37
C GLY A 162 -1.74 0.84 5.37
N TYR A 163 -0.56 1.43 5.38
CA TYR A 163 -0.19 2.56 6.23
C TYR A 163 0.44 3.69 5.42
N GLY A 164 0.59 4.85 6.04
CA GLY A 164 1.17 6.03 5.43
C GLY A 164 1.93 6.91 6.41
N ILE A 165 2.56 7.95 5.86
CA ILE A 165 3.43 8.86 6.63
C ILE A 165 2.73 10.13 7.13
N THR A 166 1.44 10.28 6.85
CA THR A 166 0.60 11.36 7.39
C THR A 166 0.16 11.03 8.82
N PRO A 167 -0.55 11.94 9.53
CA PRO A 167 -1.20 11.61 10.81
C PRO A 167 -2.22 10.46 10.74
N HIS A 168 -2.64 10.04 9.54
CA HIS A 168 -3.38 8.79 9.30
C HIS A 168 -2.40 7.62 9.09
N GLN A 169 -1.63 7.30 10.07
CA GLN A 169 -0.61 6.25 9.98
C GLN A 169 -1.21 4.89 9.62
N ASP A 170 -2.16 4.41 10.40
CA ASP A 170 -2.95 3.20 10.13
C ASP A 170 -4.22 3.58 9.38
N HIS A 171 -4.32 3.20 8.09
CA HIS A 171 -5.44 3.58 7.26
C HIS A 171 -6.72 2.81 7.61
N PHE A 172 -6.63 1.58 8.10
CA PHE A 172 -7.81 0.87 8.58
C PHE A 172 -8.32 1.45 9.90
N ALA A 173 -7.45 1.96 10.76
CA ALA A 173 -7.87 2.66 11.97
C ALA A 173 -8.69 3.93 11.69
N ALA A 174 -8.54 4.53 10.50
CA ALA A 174 -9.33 5.66 10.07
C ALA A 174 -10.73 5.30 9.56
N LEU A 175 -10.98 4.03 9.19
CA LEU A 175 -12.32 3.55 8.82
C LEU A 175 -13.19 3.40 10.07
N THR A 176 -14.41 3.91 10.00
CA THR A 176 -15.36 3.93 11.14
C THR A 176 -16.65 3.17 10.88
N ASP A 177 -17.00 2.98 9.64
CA ASP A 177 -18.19 2.27 9.18
C ASP A 177 -17.91 1.61 7.85
N LEU A 178 -18.45 0.41 7.61
CA LEU A 178 -18.38 -0.24 6.31
C LEU A 178 -19.65 -1.03 5.96
N LYS A 179 -19.86 -1.20 4.65
CA LYS A 179 -20.91 -2.04 4.08
C LYS A 179 -20.31 -3.05 3.12
N ALA A 180 -20.80 -4.28 3.18
CA ALA A 180 -20.33 -5.38 2.35
C ALA A 180 -21.46 -6.29 1.89
N ILE A 181 -21.21 -7.05 0.82
CA ILE A 181 -22.07 -8.16 0.38
C ILE A 181 -21.30 -9.45 0.62
N LEU A 182 -21.92 -10.37 1.35
CA LEU A 182 -21.37 -11.69 1.65
C LEU A 182 -21.71 -12.68 0.52
N PRO A 183 -20.90 -13.73 0.29
CA PRO A 183 -21.13 -14.67 -0.80
C PRO A 183 -22.48 -15.39 -0.78
N ASN A 184 -23.09 -15.55 0.39
CA ASN A 184 -24.45 -16.08 0.53
C ASN A 184 -25.57 -15.08 0.16
N GLY A 185 -25.20 -13.87 -0.31
CA GLY A 185 -26.12 -12.80 -0.69
C GLY A 185 -26.57 -11.89 0.45
N GLN A 186 -26.15 -12.16 1.69
CA GLN A 186 -26.50 -11.27 2.82
C GLN A 186 -25.73 -9.95 2.72
N HIS A 187 -26.42 -8.87 3.09
CA HIS A 187 -25.81 -7.56 3.24
C HIS A 187 -25.29 -7.40 4.67
N TYR A 188 -24.02 -7.05 4.78
CA TYR A 188 -23.39 -6.65 6.03
C TYR A 188 -23.33 -5.13 6.12
N GLN A 189 -23.59 -4.61 7.28
CA GLN A 189 -23.38 -3.21 7.65
C GLN A 189 -22.85 -3.18 9.07
N SER A 190 -21.93 -2.27 9.38
CA SER A 190 -21.39 -2.10 10.73
C SER A 190 -22.54 -1.97 11.75
N PRO A 191 -22.47 -2.65 12.91
CA PRO A 191 -23.64 -2.82 13.79
C PRO A 191 -24.32 -1.52 14.21
N LEU A 192 -23.57 -0.47 14.56
CA LEU A 192 -24.16 0.83 14.92
C LEU A 192 -24.91 1.49 13.76
N SER A 193 -24.49 1.26 12.52
CA SER A 193 -25.12 1.82 11.33
C SER A 193 -26.50 1.22 11.04
N GLN A 194 -26.85 0.11 11.71
CA GLN A 194 -28.18 -0.50 11.65
C GLN A 194 -29.15 0.14 12.64
N LEU A 195 -28.64 0.95 13.57
CA LEU A 195 -29.44 1.67 14.53
C LEU A 195 -29.82 3.04 13.95
N SER A 196 -31.06 3.18 13.50
CA SER A 196 -31.61 4.47 13.07
C SER A 196 -32.19 5.23 14.26
N SER A 197 -32.02 6.55 14.31
CA SER A 197 -32.78 7.40 15.21
C SER A 197 -33.81 8.20 14.40
N GLU A 198 -34.98 8.44 14.98
CA GLU A 198 -36.04 9.27 14.38
C GLU A 198 -35.55 10.72 14.10
N ALA A 199 -34.54 11.17 14.84
CA ALA A 199 -33.95 12.50 14.69
C ALA A 199 -32.76 12.57 13.70
N GLY A 200 -32.35 11.47 13.07
CA GLY A 200 -31.20 11.42 12.16
C GLY A 200 -29.80 11.64 12.82
N GLN A 201 -29.75 11.88 14.13
CA GLN A 201 -28.50 12.17 14.84
C GLN A 201 -27.69 10.91 15.20
N ALA A 202 -28.32 9.75 15.31
CA ALA A 202 -27.63 8.49 15.55
C ALA A 202 -26.68 8.13 14.42
N ASP A 203 -26.97 8.60 13.20
CA ASP A 203 -26.16 8.35 12.01
C ASP A 203 -24.74 8.96 12.10
N LEU A 204 -24.53 9.96 12.94
CA LEU A 204 -23.19 10.54 13.15
C LEU A 204 -22.38 9.75 14.16
N VAL A 205 -23.00 9.15 15.18
CA VAL A 205 -22.31 8.32 16.18
C VAL A 205 -21.80 7.03 15.52
N ASN A 206 -22.64 6.35 14.76
CA ASN A 206 -22.29 5.12 14.05
C ASN A 206 -21.16 5.32 13.01
N GLN A 207 -21.11 6.47 12.37
CA GLN A 207 -20.09 6.82 11.40
C GLN A 207 -18.82 7.42 12.03
N THR A 208 -18.81 7.65 13.34
CA THR A 208 -17.66 8.23 14.06
C THR A 208 -17.00 7.21 14.96
N TYR A 209 -17.77 6.33 15.61
CA TYR A 209 -17.28 5.35 16.57
C TYR A 209 -16.98 4.01 15.91
N LYS A 210 -15.68 3.74 15.69
CA LYS A 210 -15.18 2.57 14.97
C LYS A 210 -15.56 1.22 15.59
N TRP A 211 -15.54 1.11 16.91
CA TRP A 211 -15.51 -0.21 17.58
C TRP A 211 -16.88 -0.89 17.70
N ASN A 212 -17.97 -0.20 17.42
CA ASN A 212 -19.32 -0.70 17.59
C ASN A 212 -19.68 -1.07 19.05
N VAL A 213 -20.73 -1.85 19.25
CA VAL A 213 -21.11 -2.47 20.53
C VAL A 213 -21.03 -3.98 20.37
N GLY A 214 -20.41 -4.65 21.30
CA GLY A 214 -20.12 -6.10 21.20
C GLY A 214 -18.85 -6.40 20.38
N PRO A 215 -18.75 -7.60 19.79
CA PRO A 215 -17.58 -8.00 19.00
C PRO A 215 -17.38 -7.12 17.77
N TYR A 216 -16.10 -6.81 17.47
CA TYR A 216 -15.73 -5.99 16.33
C TYR A 216 -15.68 -6.81 15.04
N LEU A 217 -16.78 -6.84 14.30
CA LEU A 217 -16.93 -7.66 13.10
C LEU A 217 -16.31 -7.02 11.83
N ASP A 218 -16.22 -5.68 11.76
CA ASP A 218 -15.62 -5.00 10.61
C ASP A 218 -14.18 -5.45 10.35
N GLY A 219 -13.46 -5.84 11.40
CA GLY A 219 -12.11 -6.39 11.33
C GLY A 219 -11.98 -7.67 10.51
N LEU A 220 -13.04 -8.44 10.38
CA LEU A 220 -13.08 -9.69 9.59
C LEU A 220 -12.94 -9.44 8.07
N PHE A 221 -13.17 -8.20 7.62
CA PHE A 221 -13.02 -7.83 6.21
C PHE A 221 -11.59 -7.40 5.85
N THR A 222 -10.67 -7.28 6.82
CA THR A 222 -9.29 -6.93 6.55
C THR A 222 -8.47 -8.14 6.14
N GLN A 223 -7.67 -8.03 5.05
CA GLN A 223 -6.85 -9.12 4.52
C GLN A 223 -7.64 -10.43 4.43
N SER A 224 -8.85 -10.37 3.90
CA SER A 224 -9.83 -11.44 3.98
C SER A 224 -10.55 -11.64 2.64
N GLY A 225 -11.03 -12.88 2.42
CA GLY A 225 -11.93 -13.23 1.33
C GLY A 225 -13.41 -13.32 1.77
N LEU A 226 -13.79 -12.73 2.92
CA LEU A 226 -15.12 -12.93 3.51
C LEU A 226 -16.26 -12.38 2.65
N GLY A 227 -16.06 -11.24 1.99
CA GLY A 227 -17.10 -10.62 1.16
C GLY A 227 -16.54 -9.47 0.31
N VAL A 228 -17.44 -8.75 -0.34
CA VAL A 228 -17.14 -7.57 -1.16
C VAL A 228 -17.54 -6.31 -0.41
N VAL A 229 -16.57 -5.57 0.11
CA VAL A 229 -16.81 -4.26 0.74
C VAL A 229 -17.02 -3.24 -0.37
N TYR A 230 -18.20 -2.60 -0.38
CA TYR A 230 -18.58 -1.66 -1.42
C TYR A 230 -18.70 -0.20 -0.95
N GLN A 231 -18.61 0.05 0.34
CA GLN A 231 -18.66 1.40 0.90
C GLN A 231 -17.98 1.44 2.28
N ALA A 232 -17.32 2.54 2.60
CA ALA A 232 -16.83 2.80 3.95
C ALA A 232 -16.80 4.30 4.26
N THR A 233 -16.88 4.64 5.56
CA THR A 233 -16.68 6.01 6.06
C THR A 233 -15.28 6.14 6.63
N ILE A 234 -14.61 7.25 6.31
CA ILE A 234 -13.26 7.58 6.80
C ILE A 234 -13.35 8.83 7.66
N ARG A 235 -12.76 8.76 8.84
CA ARG A 235 -12.51 9.93 9.68
C ARG A 235 -11.21 10.62 9.28
N LEU A 236 -11.34 11.79 8.67
CA LEU A 236 -10.25 12.58 8.14
C LEU A 236 -9.49 13.37 9.21
N LYS A 237 -8.23 13.66 8.95
CA LYS A 237 -7.43 14.63 9.71
C LYS A 237 -7.42 15.98 8.99
N ARG A 238 -7.65 17.05 9.75
CA ARG A 238 -7.54 18.41 9.22
C ARG A 238 -6.08 18.76 8.92
N ILE A 239 -5.88 19.59 7.91
CA ILE A 239 -4.57 20.18 7.63
C ILE A 239 -4.18 21.03 8.84
N PRO A 240 -3.04 20.76 9.51
CA PRO A 240 -2.62 21.49 10.69
C PRO A 240 -2.15 22.90 10.32
N ALA A 241 -2.30 23.84 11.24
CA ALA A 241 -1.85 25.23 11.06
C ALA A 241 -0.31 25.34 10.93
N GLY A 242 0.42 24.48 11.63
CA GLY A 242 1.89 24.39 11.58
C GLY A 242 2.36 23.04 11.07
N PHE A 243 3.42 23.08 10.26
CA PHE A 243 4.09 21.91 9.71
C PHE A 243 5.58 22.18 9.51
N ASP A 244 6.43 21.21 9.80
CA ASP A 244 7.82 21.16 9.34
C ASP A 244 8.20 19.71 9.02
N SER A 245 9.24 19.51 8.23
CA SER A 245 9.84 18.22 8.00
C SER A 245 11.32 18.25 8.38
N PHE A 246 11.86 17.09 8.76
CA PHE A 246 13.26 16.95 9.12
C PHE A 246 13.91 15.80 8.39
N TYR A 247 15.18 16.01 8.04
CA TYR A 247 16.08 15.08 7.37
C TYR A 247 17.35 15.02 8.19
N ILE A 248 17.76 13.83 8.59
CA ILE A 248 18.92 13.61 9.44
C ILE A 248 19.76 12.50 8.83
N ASP A 249 21.01 12.82 8.50
CA ASP A 249 21.96 11.90 7.89
C ASP A 249 22.94 11.35 8.92
N TYR A 250 23.23 10.05 8.80
CA TYR A 250 24.25 9.34 9.56
C TYR A 250 25.31 8.78 8.62
N LYS A 251 26.59 9.02 8.97
CA LYS A 251 27.71 8.79 8.05
C LYS A 251 28.09 7.32 7.91
N ASN A 252 28.09 6.57 9.01
CA ASN A 252 28.58 5.21 9.07
C ASN A 252 27.42 4.18 9.12
N ASP A 253 27.67 2.96 8.71
CA ASP A 253 26.65 1.89 8.74
C ASP A 253 26.27 1.52 10.18
N ASP A 254 27.24 1.53 11.11
CA ASP A 254 27.01 1.24 12.53
C ASP A 254 26.19 2.31 13.26
N ASP A 255 26.04 3.50 12.68
CA ASP A 255 25.23 4.59 13.24
C ASP A 255 23.71 4.23 13.26
N VAL A 256 23.30 3.14 12.61
CA VAL A 256 21.94 2.62 12.69
C VAL A 256 21.47 2.43 14.13
N ARG A 257 22.37 2.04 15.05
CA ARG A 257 22.07 1.89 16.47
C ARG A 257 21.54 3.20 17.06
N VAL A 258 22.31 4.27 16.94
CA VAL A 258 21.93 5.59 17.47
C VAL A 258 20.73 6.20 16.72
N ALA A 259 20.58 5.88 15.42
CA ALA A 259 19.44 6.30 14.64
C ALA A 259 18.13 5.69 15.17
N ILE A 260 18.12 4.40 15.50
CA ILE A 260 16.95 3.72 16.07
C ILE A 260 16.62 4.24 17.47
N GLU A 261 17.61 4.44 18.33
CA GLU A 261 17.40 5.04 19.67
C GLU A 261 16.81 6.44 19.56
N PHE A 262 17.30 7.24 18.62
CA PHE A 262 16.76 8.57 18.34
C PHE A 262 15.30 8.50 17.86
N ILE A 263 14.97 7.61 16.93
CA ILE A 263 13.61 7.44 16.40
C ILE A 263 12.67 7.01 17.53
N LYS A 264 13.02 5.97 18.29
CA LYS A 264 12.24 5.48 19.42
C LYS A 264 11.93 6.60 20.41
N SER A 265 12.96 7.27 20.88
CA SER A 265 12.82 8.39 21.83
C SER A 265 12.00 9.56 21.28
N THR A 266 12.10 9.84 19.96
CA THR A 266 11.36 10.92 19.32
C THR A 266 9.87 10.60 19.22
N LEU A 267 9.51 9.38 18.77
CA LEU A 267 8.13 8.93 18.68
C LEU A 267 7.46 8.80 20.04
N GLU A 268 8.20 8.34 21.06
CA GLU A 268 7.71 8.23 22.44
C GLU A 268 7.41 9.63 23.05
N LYS A 269 8.32 10.58 22.88
CA LYS A 269 8.21 11.92 23.49
C LYS A 269 7.21 12.82 22.77
N PHE A 270 6.99 12.63 21.48
CA PHE A 270 6.19 13.53 20.65
C PHE A 270 5.05 12.79 19.95
N GLU A 271 4.47 11.80 20.63
CA GLU A 271 3.31 11.04 20.15
C GLU A 271 2.17 12.00 19.73
N GLY A 272 1.58 11.76 18.56
CA GLY A 272 0.53 12.60 17.99
C GLY A 272 0.98 13.95 17.40
N ILE A 273 2.25 14.36 17.61
CA ILE A 273 2.84 15.58 17.05
C ILE A 273 3.82 15.26 15.93
N VAL A 274 4.70 14.29 16.15
CA VAL A 274 5.56 13.74 15.11
C VAL A 274 4.79 12.67 14.37
N GLY A 275 4.80 12.76 13.03
CA GLY A 275 4.25 11.71 12.15
C GLY A 275 5.12 10.47 12.13
N SER A 276 4.92 9.61 11.14
CA SER A 276 5.83 8.49 10.96
C SER A 276 7.24 8.98 10.61
N ILE A 277 8.23 8.18 10.98
CA ILE A 277 9.64 8.44 10.66
C ILE A 277 10.15 7.30 9.79
N ASN A 278 10.64 7.62 8.60
CA ASN A 278 11.34 6.67 7.75
C ASN A 278 12.84 6.73 8.01
N LEU A 279 13.47 5.56 8.14
CA LEU A 279 14.92 5.39 8.10
C LEU A 279 15.26 4.56 6.87
N MET A 280 16.06 5.10 5.98
CA MET A 280 16.42 4.49 4.70
C MET A 280 17.93 4.23 4.63
N ASP A 281 18.31 3.06 4.12
CA ASP A 281 19.70 2.74 3.86
C ASP A 281 20.23 3.44 2.60
N ARG A 282 21.54 3.44 2.43
CA ARG A 282 22.26 4.06 1.30
C ARG A 282 21.73 3.61 -0.05
N LEU A 283 21.58 2.31 -0.25
CA LEU A 283 21.15 1.76 -1.54
C LEU A 283 19.71 2.16 -1.87
N ARG A 284 18.86 2.22 -0.85
CA ARG A 284 17.48 2.70 -1.01
C ARG A 284 17.44 4.15 -1.48
N ILE A 285 18.28 5.02 -0.91
CA ILE A 285 18.39 6.43 -1.35
C ILE A 285 18.96 6.52 -2.77
N ILE A 286 20.01 5.77 -3.09
CA ILE A 286 20.59 5.72 -4.45
C ILE A 286 19.53 5.33 -5.47
N SER A 287 18.71 4.31 -5.18
CA SER A 287 17.66 3.83 -6.09
C SER A 287 16.54 4.84 -6.36
N MET A 288 16.38 5.84 -5.49
CA MET A 288 15.42 6.93 -5.67
C MET A 288 16.02 8.11 -6.45
N LEU A 289 17.33 8.29 -6.39
CA LEU A 289 18.02 9.46 -6.96
C LEU A 289 18.53 9.22 -8.39
N LYS A 290 18.92 7.99 -8.72
CA LYS A 290 19.59 7.67 -9.98
C LYS A 290 19.05 6.37 -10.60
N PRO A 291 19.05 6.28 -11.94
CA PRO A 291 18.84 5.02 -12.63
C PRO A 291 19.92 3.99 -12.24
N ASN A 292 19.57 2.71 -12.27
CA ASN A 292 20.52 1.64 -12.04
C ASN A 292 21.52 1.53 -13.21
N PRO A 293 22.82 1.70 -12.97
CA PRO A 293 23.82 1.57 -14.03
C PRO A 293 23.95 0.14 -14.57
N ASN A 294 23.51 -0.86 -13.81
CA ASN A 294 23.61 -2.28 -14.16
C ASN A 294 22.26 -2.90 -14.59
N LYS A 295 21.25 -2.07 -14.90
CA LYS A 295 19.91 -2.60 -15.25
C LYS A 295 19.93 -3.58 -16.44
N ASP A 296 20.79 -3.32 -17.44
CA ASP A 296 20.86 -4.12 -18.66
C ASP A 296 21.68 -5.42 -18.46
N THR A 297 22.62 -5.44 -17.52
CA THR A 297 23.43 -6.64 -17.19
C THR A 297 22.78 -7.52 -16.14
N GLY A 298 21.82 -6.99 -15.37
CA GLY A 298 21.16 -7.69 -14.26
C GLY A 298 22.05 -7.90 -13.03
N ASN A 299 23.30 -7.40 -13.02
CA ASN A 299 24.24 -7.55 -11.89
C ASN A 299 23.90 -6.59 -10.73
N LEU A 300 24.33 -6.97 -9.53
CA LEU A 300 24.33 -6.07 -8.38
C LEU A 300 25.27 -4.88 -8.61
N LEU A 301 25.02 -3.79 -7.92
CA LEU A 301 25.99 -2.69 -7.87
C LEU A 301 27.27 -3.17 -7.18
N SER A 302 28.44 -2.94 -7.82
CA SER A 302 29.73 -3.19 -7.19
C SER A 302 29.99 -2.19 -6.05
N SER A 303 30.86 -2.55 -5.11
CA SER A 303 31.27 -1.65 -4.03
C SER A 303 31.84 -0.33 -4.57
N GLU A 304 32.60 -0.39 -5.67
CA GLU A 304 33.16 0.79 -6.33
C GLU A 304 32.08 1.69 -6.95
N GLN A 305 31.07 1.10 -7.61
CA GLN A 305 29.93 1.85 -8.15
C GLN A 305 29.14 2.53 -7.02
N ILE A 306 28.86 1.80 -5.92
CA ILE A 306 28.18 2.34 -4.75
C ILE A 306 28.98 3.51 -4.16
N GLU A 307 30.29 3.36 -3.99
CA GLU A 307 31.14 4.41 -3.44
C GLU A 307 31.18 5.66 -4.34
N THR A 308 31.31 5.46 -5.65
CA THR A 308 31.33 6.54 -6.64
C THR A 308 30.02 7.33 -6.62
N ILE A 309 28.88 6.64 -6.64
CA ILE A 309 27.55 7.28 -6.58
C ILE A 309 27.37 7.98 -5.22
N THR A 310 27.77 7.33 -4.13
CA THR A 310 27.70 7.86 -2.77
C THR A 310 28.44 9.20 -2.64
N LYS A 311 29.67 9.27 -3.14
CA LYS A 311 30.47 10.50 -3.13
C LYS A 311 29.87 11.60 -4.01
N LYS A 312 29.50 11.24 -5.25
CA LYS A 312 28.95 12.19 -6.22
C LYS A 312 27.63 12.79 -5.77
N GLU A 313 26.72 11.97 -5.24
CA GLU A 313 25.37 12.37 -4.83
C GLU A 313 25.30 12.74 -3.34
N MET A 314 26.42 12.66 -2.61
CA MET A 314 26.49 12.95 -1.16
C MET A 314 25.41 12.16 -0.38
N VAL A 315 25.36 10.84 -0.59
CA VAL A 315 24.40 9.96 0.10
C VAL A 315 25.01 9.44 1.40
N ALA A 316 24.29 9.56 2.49
CA ALA A 316 24.70 9.03 3.79
C ALA A 316 24.52 7.50 3.87
N ALA A 317 25.09 6.86 4.90
CA ALA A 317 24.83 5.44 5.16
C ALA A 317 23.37 5.20 5.54
N TRP A 318 22.83 6.10 6.36
CA TRP A 318 21.43 6.10 6.79
C TRP A 318 20.86 7.51 6.74
N THR A 319 19.62 7.63 6.28
CA THR A 319 18.88 8.90 6.23
C THR A 319 17.53 8.74 6.91
N ILE A 320 17.29 9.56 7.93
CA ILE A 320 15.98 9.73 8.57
C ILE A 320 15.19 10.80 7.84
N VAL A 321 13.91 10.52 7.62
CA VAL A 321 12.91 11.46 7.08
C VAL A 321 11.68 11.43 7.96
N GLY A 322 11.29 12.58 8.53
CA GLY A 322 10.11 12.68 9.40
C GLY A 322 9.40 14.03 9.29
N SER A 323 8.24 14.11 9.91
CA SER A 323 7.37 15.30 9.87
C SER A 323 6.86 15.67 11.25
N ILE A 324 6.57 16.97 11.45
CA ILE A 324 6.05 17.55 12.67
C ILE A 324 4.77 18.30 12.32
N TYR A 325 3.69 18.03 13.05
CA TYR A 325 2.36 18.60 12.85
C TYR A 325 1.86 19.28 14.12
N GLY A 326 1.07 20.33 14.00
CA GLY A 326 0.41 20.97 15.14
C GLY A 326 0.32 22.47 15.00
N GLU A 327 0.18 23.17 16.12
CA GLU A 327 0.23 24.62 16.15
C GLU A 327 1.67 25.12 15.86
N PRO A 328 1.83 26.30 15.20
CA PRO A 328 3.16 26.82 14.83
C PRO A 328 4.14 26.92 15.98
N SER A 329 3.69 27.28 17.18
CA SER A 329 4.50 27.36 18.39
C SER A 329 4.99 25.98 18.84
N VAL A 330 4.14 24.96 18.79
CA VAL A 330 4.45 23.56 19.11
C VAL A 330 5.47 23.02 18.11
N VAL A 331 5.23 23.19 16.80
CA VAL A 331 6.16 22.77 15.74
C VAL A 331 7.55 23.39 15.94
N LYS A 332 7.61 24.69 16.25
CA LYS A 332 8.88 25.40 16.52
C LYS A 332 9.63 24.80 17.72
N GLN A 333 8.93 24.48 18.80
CA GLN A 333 9.55 23.93 20.01
C GLN A 333 10.02 22.49 19.79
N VAL A 334 9.18 21.64 19.18
CA VAL A 334 9.52 20.24 18.89
C VAL A 334 10.72 20.18 17.94
N LYS A 335 10.75 20.99 16.88
CA LYS A 335 11.90 21.16 16.00
C LYS A 335 13.20 21.45 16.75
N LYS A 336 13.18 22.39 17.73
CA LYS A 336 14.34 22.72 18.55
C LYS A 336 14.82 21.52 19.37
N LEU A 337 13.88 20.76 19.95
CA LEU A 337 14.19 19.56 20.75
C LEU A 337 14.75 18.43 19.89
N ILE A 338 14.16 18.15 18.73
CA ILE A 338 14.66 17.19 17.75
C ILE A 338 16.08 17.55 17.31
N LYS A 339 16.32 18.83 16.95
CA LYS A 339 17.65 19.29 16.58
C LYS A 339 18.68 19.10 17.69
N LYS A 340 18.29 19.38 18.95
CA LYS A 340 19.17 19.18 20.12
C LYS A 340 19.50 17.70 20.33
N ALA A 341 18.50 16.82 20.20
CA ALA A 341 18.68 15.38 20.38
C ALA A 341 19.53 14.74 19.27
N ALA A 342 19.34 15.14 18.00
CA ALA A 342 20.07 14.57 16.88
C ALA A 342 21.54 15.06 16.78
N LYS A 343 21.83 16.30 17.20
CA LYS A 343 23.11 16.99 17.00
C LYS A 343 24.37 16.18 17.41
N PRO A 344 24.38 15.41 18.51
CA PRO A 344 25.59 14.68 18.93
C PRO A 344 26.06 13.60 17.95
N HIS A 345 25.15 13.02 17.16
CA HIS A 345 25.42 11.84 16.34
C HIS A 345 25.15 12.05 14.84
N ALA A 346 24.37 13.07 14.50
CA ALA A 346 24.01 13.35 13.11
C ALA A 346 25.15 13.99 12.34
N HIS A 347 25.35 13.53 11.10
CA HIS A 347 26.28 14.17 10.16
C HIS A 347 25.69 15.46 9.58
N HIS A 348 24.42 15.42 9.14
CA HIS A 348 23.68 16.60 8.71
C HIS A 348 22.26 16.60 9.29
N ILE A 349 21.73 17.79 9.56
CA ILE A 349 20.35 18.00 10.02
C ILE A 349 19.74 19.14 9.21
N ILE A 350 18.70 18.82 8.45
CA ILE A 350 17.98 19.79 7.62
C ILE A 350 16.52 19.80 8.06
N PHE A 351 15.95 21.00 8.18
CA PHE A 351 14.51 21.22 8.35
C PHE A 351 14.00 22.03 7.16
N SER A 352 12.93 21.58 6.55
CA SER A 352 12.42 22.14 5.30
C SER A 352 10.95 22.54 5.44
N GLY A 353 10.71 23.59 6.22
CA GLY A 353 9.39 24.23 6.23
C GLY A 353 9.08 24.92 4.90
N ASP A 354 7.81 25.19 4.63
CA ASP A 354 7.32 25.78 3.37
C ASP A 354 8.07 27.03 2.90
N VAL A 355 8.42 27.91 3.85
CA VAL A 355 9.11 29.17 3.55
C VAL A 355 10.49 28.87 2.94
N LYS A 356 11.23 27.92 3.51
CA LYS A 356 12.57 27.57 3.02
C LYS A 356 12.54 26.95 1.62
N ILE A 357 11.54 26.12 1.33
CA ILE A 357 11.38 25.53 0.00
C ILE A 357 10.96 26.56 -1.05
N LYS A 358 10.04 27.47 -0.70
CA LYS A 358 9.66 28.58 -1.58
C LYS A 358 10.86 29.46 -1.90
N ILE A 359 11.69 29.78 -0.90
CA ILE A 359 12.93 30.55 -1.09
C ILE A 359 13.93 29.75 -1.95
N ALA A 360 14.16 28.48 -1.65
CA ALA A 360 15.03 27.62 -2.45
C ALA A 360 14.54 27.54 -3.91
N LYS A 361 13.25 27.28 -4.16
CA LYS A 361 12.66 27.29 -5.50
C LYS A 361 12.82 28.65 -6.20
N SER A 362 12.68 29.75 -5.47
CA SER A 362 12.84 31.11 -6.04
C SER A 362 14.29 31.43 -6.36
N VAL A 363 15.25 31.02 -5.55
CA VAL A 363 16.69 31.29 -5.75
C VAL A 363 17.26 30.37 -6.82
N PHE A 364 17.02 29.06 -6.71
CA PHE A 364 17.57 28.06 -7.64
C PHE A 364 16.79 27.95 -8.94
N GLY A 365 15.48 28.26 -8.95
CA GLY A 365 14.68 28.32 -10.18
C GLY A 365 15.09 29.44 -11.16
N LYS A 366 15.88 30.42 -10.70
CA LYS A 366 16.45 31.48 -11.52
C LYS A 366 17.87 31.17 -12.01
N MET A 367 18.50 30.10 -11.53
CA MET A 367 19.83 29.69 -11.98
C MET A 367 19.74 28.91 -13.31
N PRO A 368 20.69 29.10 -14.21
CA PRO A 368 20.72 28.35 -15.47
C PRO A 368 20.76 26.84 -15.21
N ALA A 369 19.97 26.08 -15.99
CA ALA A 369 19.79 24.63 -15.82
C ALA A 369 21.10 23.81 -15.83
N TRP A 370 22.17 24.34 -16.42
CA TRP A 370 23.49 23.71 -16.48
C TRP A 370 24.30 23.85 -15.18
N PHE A 371 23.91 24.76 -14.27
CA PHE A 371 24.76 25.12 -13.14
C PHE A 371 24.74 24.10 -11.98
N LEU A 372 23.63 23.36 -11.74
CA LEU A 372 23.57 22.31 -10.69
C LEU A 372 22.37 21.35 -10.86
N PRO A 373 22.34 20.44 -11.86
CA PRO A 373 21.21 19.53 -12.08
C PRO A 373 20.87 18.68 -10.86
N ALA A 374 21.90 18.17 -10.17
CA ALA A 374 21.73 17.32 -8.97
C ALA A 374 21.02 18.04 -7.81
N ILE A 375 21.25 19.35 -7.62
CA ILE A 375 20.57 20.13 -6.57
C ILE A 375 19.10 20.35 -6.94
N GLN A 376 18.82 20.61 -8.23
CA GLN A 376 17.44 20.79 -8.69
C GLN A 376 16.62 19.51 -8.50
N ASP A 377 17.17 18.34 -8.82
CA ASP A 377 16.50 17.04 -8.65
C ASP A 377 16.26 16.72 -7.17
N LYS A 378 17.23 16.99 -6.31
CA LYS A 378 17.06 16.87 -4.84
C LYS A 378 15.96 17.80 -4.31
N LEU A 379 15.90 19.06 -4.79
CA LEU A 379 14.85 19.99 -4.38
C LEU A 379 13.46 19.59 -4.87
N LYS A 380 13.35 19.04 -6.09
CA LYS A 380 12.09 18.51 -6.61
C LYS A 380 11.62 17.30 -5.78
N SER A 381 12.54 16.36 -5.49
CA SER A 381 12.25 15.19 -4.67
C SER A 381 11.84 15.57 -3.25
N LEU A 382 12.54 16.53 -2.64
CA LEU A 382 12.22 17.06 -1.34
C LEU A 382 10.82 17.71 -1.32
N ALA A 383 10.52 18.54 -2.31
CA ALA A 383 9.21 19.19 -2.43
C ALA A 383 8.08 18.17 -2.60
N ALA A 384 8.26 17.15 -3.45
CA ALA A 384 7.28 16.09 -3.64
C ALA A 384 7.09 15.22 -2.36
N SER A 385 8.16 14.92 -1.64
CA SER A 385 8.09 14.24 -0.35
C SER A 385 7.27 15.01 0.68
N ILE A 386 7.41 16.34 0.72
CA ILE A 386 6.63 17.20 1.62
C ILE A 386 5.15 17.22 1.24
N GLU A 387 4.82 17.22 -0.05
CA GLU A 387 3.40 17.15 -0.48
C GLU A 387 2.75 15.84 0.02
N ILE A 388 3.45 14.69 -0.05
CA ILE A 388 2.94 13.44 0.54
C ILE A 388 2.74 13.57 2.04
N MET A 389 3.70 14.13 2.78
CA MET A 389 3.56 14.36 4.23
C MET A 389 2.38 15.27 4.57
N ARG A 390 1.92 16.09 3.65
CA ARG A 390 0.75 16.97 3.76
C ARG A 390 -0.54 16.33 3.29
N GLY A 391 -0.53 15.03 2.98
CA GLY A 391 -1.70 14.31 2.49
C GLY A 391 -2.07 14.65 1.05
N ARG A 392 -1.11 15.07 0.22
CA ARG A 392 -1.29 15.29 -1.21
C ARG A 392 -0.57 14.19 -2.00
N PRO A 393 -1.31 13.30 -2.66
CA PRO A 393 -0.74 12.17 -3.38
C PRO A 393 0.08 12.64 -4.58
N ASN A 394 1.20 11.95 -4.84
CA ASN A 394 2.01 12.14 -6.04
C ASN A 394 2.78 10.86 -6.39
N GLU A 395 3.59 10.90 -7.46
CA GLU A 395 4.25 9.75 -8.05
C GLU A 395 5.72 9.56 -7.58
N ILE A 396 6.18 10.27 -6.54
CA ILE A 396 7.61 10.32 -6.15
C ILE A 396 8.20 8.96 -5.77
N ALA A 397 7.40 8.04 -5.26
CA ALA A 397 7.88 6.72 -4.85
C ALA A 397 7.91 5.70 -5.99
N LYS A 398 7.18 5.91 -7.09
CA LYS A 398 7.06 4.95 -8.20
C LYS A 398 8.32 4.75 -9.06
N PRO A 399 9.21 5.75 -9.28
CA PRO A 399 10.45 5.54 -10.02
C PRO A 399 11.31 4.37 -9.50
N LEU A 400 11.20 4.03 -8.22
CA LEU A 400 11.85 2.85 -7.66
C LEU A 400 11.51 1.56 -8.42
N CYS A 401 10.24 1.39 -8.84
CA CYS A 401 9.80 0.18 -9.54
C CYS A 401 10.55 -0.05 -10.86
N TYR A 402 11.11 1.02 -11.43
CA TYR A 402 11.83 0.99 -12.71
C TYR A 402 13.34 0.74 -12.56
N TRP A 403 13.84 0.52 -11.32
CA TRP A 403 15.24 0.33 -11.01
C TRP A 403 15.93 -0.80 -11.78
N ARG A 404 15.21 -1.93 -11.99
CA ARG A 404 15.68 -3.12 -12.71
C ARG A 404 14.95 -3.35 -14.03
N THR A 405 14.11 -2.42 -14.47
CA THR A 405 13.31 -2.56 -15.68
C THR A 405 14.13 -2.12 -16.88
N THR A 406 14.25 -3.00 -17.87
CA THR A 406 14.93 -2.72 -19.15
C THR A 406 14.00 -2.08 -20.19
N VAL A 407 12.70 -2.18 -20.00
CA VAL A 407 11.68 -1.54 -20.87
C VAL A 407 11.76 -0.02 -20.66
N PRO A 408 11.74 0.79 -21.74
CA PRO A 408 11.71 2.24 -21.61
C PRO A 408 10.52 2.70 -20.77
N GLU A 409 10.80 3.59 -19.81
CA GLU A 409 9.76 4.21 -19.00
C GLU A 409 8.77 4.98 -19.90
N GLN A 410 7.48 4.68 -19.77
CA GLN A 410 6.47 5.46 -20.48
C GLN A 410 6.44 6.90 -19.94
N GLN A 411 6.38 7.88 -20.84
CA GLN A 411 6.32 9.31 -20.48
C GLN A 411 4.94 9.74 -19.93
N SER A 412 4.14 8.79 -19.43
CA SER A 412 2.85 9.09 -18.82
C SER A 412 3.04 9.85 -17.50
N ALA A 413 2.18 10.83 -17.26
CA ALA A 413 2.13 11.54 -15.98
C ALA A 413 1.76 10.59 -14.81
N ILE A 414 1.02 9.51 -15.09
CA ILE A 414 0.67 8.45 -14.13
C ILE A 414 1.43 7.19 -14.53
N LYS A 415 2.32 6.75 -13.64
CA LYS A 415 3.10 5.53 -13.84
C LYS A 415 2.30 4.30 -13.43
N ASP A 416 2.38 3.24 -14.24
CA ASP A 416 1.76 1.94 -13.97
C ASP A 416 2.83 0.83 -14.08
N PRO A 417 3.50 0.48 -12.98
CA PRO A 417 4.57 -0.51 -12.98
C PRO A 417 4.17 -1.88 -13.54
N ALA A 418 2.92 -2.31 -13.34
CA ALA A 418 2.46 -3.59 -13.85
C ALA A 418 2.31 -3.57 -15.38
N LYS A 419 1.70 -2.50 -15.92
CA LYS A 419 1.56 -2.30 -17.37
C LYS A 419 2.91 -2.11 -18.05
N ASP A 420 3.84 -1.43 -17.37
CA ASP A 420 5.18 -1.15 -17.86
C ASP A 420 6.16 -2.32 -17.63
N LYS A 421 5.65 -3.50 -17.21
CA LYS A 421 6.41 -4.74 -16.98
C LYS A 421 7.57 -4.56 -16.00
N CYS A 422 7.38 -3.77 -14.95
CA CYS A 422 8.33 -3.68 -13.87
C CYS A 422 8.25 -4.94 -13.00
N GLY A 423 9.38 -5.54 -12.65
CA GLY A 423 9.49 -6.64 -11.70
C GLY A 423 9.62 -6.10 -10.27
N LEU A 424 8.65 -6.40 -9.43
CA LEU A 424 8.62 -5.98 -8.02
C LEU A 424 7.87 -7.00 -7.17
N LEU A 425 8.51 -7.39 -6.07
CA LEU A 425 7.88 -8.07 -4.93
C LEU A 425 8.20 -7.28 -3.66
N TRP A 426 7.35 -7.42 -2.61
CA TRP A 426 7.59 -6.80 -1.32
C TRP A 426 7.85 -7.83 -0.23
N TYR A 427 8.95 -7.67 0.50
CA TYR A 427 9.13 -8.24 1.83
C TYR A 427 8.86 -7.16 2.87
N ALA A 428 7.82 -7.35 3.69
CA ALA A 428 7.31 -6.32 4.60
C ALA A 428 7.08 -6.88 6.02
N PRO A 429 8.16 -7.19 6.77
CA PRO A 429 8.06 -7.74 8.12
C PRO A 429 7.96 -6.66 9.19
N LEU A 430 7.40 -7.05 10.32
CA LEU A 430 7.42 -6.32 11.58
C LEU A 430 8.70 -6.64 12.36
N ILE A 431 9.32 -5.62 12.93
CA ILE A 431 10.59 -5.73 13.67
C ILE A 431 10.42 -5.02 15.01
N PRO A 432 10.85 -5.63 16.14
CA PRO A 432 10.88 -4.91 17.42
C PRO A 432 11.77 -3.66 17.33
N MET A 433 11.30 -2.54 17.92
CA MET A 433 12.02 -1.26 17.94
C MET A 433 13.22 -1.34 18.90
N SER A 434 14.23 -2.12 18.52
CA SER A 434 15.49 -2.22 19.25
C SER A 434 16.69 -2.22 18.28
N PRO A 435 17.79 -1.55 18.64
CA PRO A 435 18.99 -1.51 17.80
C PRO A 435 19.52 -2.89 17.41
N ASP A 436 19.56 -3.83 18.35
CA ASP A 436 20.10 -5.17 18.08
C ASP A 436 19.21 -5.96 17.12
N SER A 437 17.88 -5.84 17.23
CA SER A 437 16.94 -6.45 16.27
C SER A 437 17.12 -5.87 14.87
N VAL A 438 17.27 -4.55 14.77
CA VAL A 438 17.47 -3.87 13.46
C VAL A 438 18.81 -4.25 12.83
N ILE A 439 19.89 -4.35 13.61
CA ILE A 439 21.21 -4.75 13.10
C ILE A 439 21.15 -6.18 12.57
N ARG A 440 20.63 -7.14 13.35
CA ARG A 440 20.47 -8.54 12.91
C ARG A 440 19.57 -8.64 11.67
N TYR A 441 18.45 -7.93 11.64
CA TYR A 441 17.56 -7.88 10.50
C TYR A 441 18.25 -7.33 9.25
N THR A 442 18.99 -6.22 9.37
CA THR A 442 19.74 -5.61 8.26
C THR A 442 20.76 -6.59 7.67
N GLN A 443 21.49 -7.32 8.53
CA GLN A 443 22.44 -8.35 8.11
C GLN A 443 21.73 -9.50 7.38
N HIS A 444 20.60 -10.00 7.92
CA HIS A 444 19.80 -11.05 7.30
C HIS A 444 19.34 -10.65 5.90
N VAL A 445 18.70 -9.49 5.75
CA VAL A 445 18.23 -8.98 4.45
C VAL A 445 19.38 -8.83 3.46
N ARG A 446 20.48 -8.23 3.87
CA ARG A 446 21.66 -8.03 3.01
C ARG A 446 22.27 -9.36 2.55
N THR A 447 22.31 -10.37 3.41
CA THR A 447 22.83 -11.70 3.10
C THR A 447 21.96 -12.42 2.09
N VAL A 448 20.67 -12.55 2.38
CA VAL A 448 19.72 -13.26 1.52
C VAL A 448 19.57 -12.56 0.16
N CYS A 449 19.37 -11.26 0.14
CA CYS A 449 19.23 -10.52 -1.12
C CYS A 449 20.46 -10.71 -2.03
N ARG A 450 21.68 -10.57 -1.49
CA ARG A 450 22.91 -10.76 -2.28
C ARG A 450 23.07 -12.19 -2.81
N LYS A 451 22.72 -13.19 -2.01
CA LYS A 451 22.72 -14.61 -2.41
C LYS A 451 21.87 -14.84 -3.67
N HIS A 452 20.75 -14.13 -3.79
CA HIS A 452 19.81 -14.22 -4.92
C HIS A 452 20.03 -13.15 -6.00
N ASN A 453 21.16 -12.44 -5.99
CA ASN A 453 21.45 -11.35 -6.93
C ASN A 453 20.41 -10.22 -6.93
N ILE A 454 19.89 -9.86 -5.75
CA ILE A 454 18.96 -8.76 -5.50
C ILE A 454 19.67 -7.65 -4.72
N ASP A 455 19.46 -6.38 -5.11
CA ASP A 455 19.95 -5.24 -4.34
C ASP A 455 19.16 -5.10 -3.03
N PRO A 456 19.82 -5.11 -1.85
CA PRO A 456 19.12 -4.98 -0.55
C PRO A 456 18.74 -3.52 -0.27
N LEU A 457 17.54 -3.12 -0.68
CA LEU A 457 17.03 -1.76 -0.53
C LEU A 457 16.16 -1.67 0.73
N ILE A 458 16.70 -1.21 1.85
CA ILE A 458 16.02 -1.29 3.14
C ILE A 458 15.37 0.05 3.51
N THR A 459 14.09 0.00 3.88
CA THR A 459 13.37 1.10 4.52
C THR A 459 12.74 0.60 5.82
N PHE A 460 12.93 1.34 6.89
CA PHE A 460 12.22 1.17 8.15
C PHE A 460 11.20 2.31 8.26
N THR A 461 9.92 1.96 8.26
CA THR A 461 8.83 2.91 8.52
C THR A 461 8.40 2.77 9.98
N ASN A 462 8.59 3.81 10.74
CA ASN A 462 8.39 3.81 12.17
C ASN A 462 7.13 4.60 12.48
N LEU A 463 6.02 3.91 12.69
CA LEU A 463 4.71 4.50 13.02
C LEU A 463 4.57 4.70 14.52
N ARG A 464 5.19 3.83 15.31
CA ARG A 464 5.11 3.76 16.77
C ARG A 464 6.51 3.61 17.34
N HIS A 465 6.66 3.77 18.65
CA HIS A 465 7.94 3.69 19.35
C HIS A 465 8.35 2.27 19.78
N ASP A 466 7.50 1.28 19.54
CA ASP A 466 7.69 -0.11 19.98
C ASP A 466 7.90 -1.12 18.82
N LEU A 467 7.44 -0.77 17.61
CA LEU A 467 7.45 -1.65 16.44
C LEU A 467 7.82 -0.88 15.17
N ILE A 468 8.54 -1.54 14.29
CA ILE A 468 8.97 -1.05 12.97
C ILE A 468 8.26 -1.86 11.89
N ASP A 469 7.70 -1.19 10.90
CA ASP A 469 7.31 -1.79 9.63
C ASP A 469 8.47 -1.65 8.64
N SER A 470 9.13 -2.75 8.29
CA SER A 470 10.15 -2.70 7.25
C SER A 470 9.55 -2.93 5.87
N THR A 471 10.10 -2.25 4.87
CA THR A 471 9.79 -2.53 3.47
C THR A 471 11.08 -2.72 2.68
N VAL A 472 11.19 -3.91 2.06
CA VAL A 472 12.29 -4.27 1.16
C VAL A 472 11.70 -4.58 -0.20
N PRO A 473 11.86 -3.70 -1.19
CA PRO A 473 11.48 -3.98 -2.57
C PRO A 473 12.48 -4.96 -3.18
N ILE A 474 12.00 -6.09 -3.63
CA ILE A 474 12.75 -7.07 -4.41
C ILE A 474 12.49 -6.72 -5.87
N LEU A 475 13.48 -6.05 -6.48
CA LEU A 475 13.39 -5.52 -7.85
C LEU A 475 14.12 -6.44 -8.83
N PHE A 476 13.49 -6.75 -9.94
CA PHE A 476 14.02 -7.68 -10.94
C PHE A 476 13.55 -7.34 -12.36
N SER A 477 14.22 -7.93 -13.35
CA SER A 477 13.80 -7.81 -14.75
C SER A 477 12.80 -8.92 -15.10
N GLN A 478 11.60 -8.56 -15.56
CA GLN A 478 10.62 -9.54 -16.06
C GLN A 478 11.04 -10.18 -17.39
N SER A 479 12.02 -9.64 -18.10
CA SER A 479 12.51 -10.19 -19.37
C SER A 479 13.50 -11.35 -19.19
N SER A 480 13.92 -11.67 -17.97
CA SER A 480 14.87 -12.74 -17.64
C SER A 480 14.22 -13.74 -16.68
N GLU A 481 14.02 -14.97 -17.13
CA GLU A 481 13.47 -16.06 -16.30
C GLU A 481 14.33 -16.31 -15.05
N LEU A 482 15.66 -16.23 -15.17
CA LEU A 482 16.56 -16.35 -14.04
C LEU A 482 16.35 -15.22 -13.04
N SER A 483 16.15 -13.98 -13.51
CA SER A 483 15.89 -12.83 -12.63
C SER A 483 14.56 -12.97 -11.90
N VAL A 484 13.52 -13.47 -12.57
CA VAL A 484 12.22 -13.78 -11.97
C VAL A 484 12.34 -14.88 -10.93
N SER A 485 13.00 -16.00 -11.27
CA SER A 485 13.22 -17.12 -10.34
C SER A 485 13.99 -16.71 -9.10
N ASN A 486 15.06 -15.93 -9.26
CA ASN A 486 15.87 -15.39 -8.16
C ASN A 486 15.03 -14.50 -7.24
N ALA A 487 14.16 -13.65 -7.79
CA ALA A 487 13.33 -12.74 -7.00
C ALA A 487 12.32 -13.51 -6.13
N HIS A 488 11.65 -14.50 -6.69
CA HIS A 488 10.71 -15.35 -5.94
C HIS A 488 11.43 -16.18 -4.88
N SER A 489 12.58 -16.81 -5.22
CA SER A 489 13.40 -17.54 -4.26
C SER A 489 13.92 -16.66 -3.13
N CYS A 490 14.31 -15.41 -3.44
CA CYS A 490 14.72 -14.42 -2.46
C CYS A 490 13.58 -14.11 -1.47
N LEU A 491 12.37 -13.85 -1.99
CA LEU A 491 11.20 -13.57 -1.15
C LEU A 491 10.87 -14.76 -0.25
N ASP A 492 10.86 -15.98 -0.80
CA ASP A 492 10.53 -17.20 -0.04
C ASP A 492 11.56 -17.45 1.07
N GLU A 493 12.86 -17.26 0.81
CA GLU A 493 13.92 -17.41 1.82
C GLU A 493 13.84 -16.31 2.88
N LEU A 494 13.66 -15.04 2.49
CA LEU A 494 13.47 -13.93 3.42
C LEU A 494 12.29 -14.16 4.37
N VAL A 495 11.17 -14.62 3.85
CA VAL A 495 9.98 -14.91 4.68
C VAL A 495 10.25 -16.10 5.60
N LYS A 496 10.73 -17.23 5.07
CA LYS A 496 10.96 -18.46 5.85
C LYS A 496 11.97 -18.25 6.98
N GLU A 497 13.13 -17.70 6.66
CA GLU A 497 14.17 -17.45 7.67
C GLU A 497 13.80 -16.28 8.59
N GLY A 498 13.18 -15.22 8.03
CA GLY A 498 12.72 -14.08 8.81
C GLY A 498 11.77 -14.47 9.93
N ILE A 499 10.82 -15.38 9.67
CA ILE A 499 9.90 -15.89 10.67
C ILE A 499 10.65 -16.61 11.80
N SER A 500 11.62 -17.47 11.45
CA SER A 500 12.40 -18.19 12.47
C SER A 500 13.25 -17.23 13.33
N LEU A 501 13.56 -16.05 12.83
CA LEU A 501 14.26 -14.97 13.52
C LEU A 501 13.32 -13.99 14.25
N GLY A 502 12.01 -14.19 14.16
CA GLY A 502 10.98 -13.34 14.79
C GLY A 502 10.55 -12.12 13.95
N TYR A 503 10.88 -12.08 12.66
CA TYR A 503 10.48 -11.02 11.72
C TYR A 503 9.25 -11.46 10.93
N ILE A 504 8.07 -11.12 11.41
CA ILE A 504 6.79 -11.61 10.88
C ILE A 504 6.25 -10.63 9.84
N PRO A 505 6.00 -11.05 8.59
CA PRO A 505 5.35 -10.19 7.60
C PRO A 505 3.93 -9.78 8.05
N TYR A 506 3.65 -8.47 8.05
CA TYR A 506 2.29 -7.99 8.34
C TYR A 506 1.35 -8.18 7.13
N ARG A 507 1.93 -8.34 5.95
CA ARG A 507 1.23 -8.56 4.68
C ARG A 507 2.04 -9.49 3.80
N LEU A 508 1.38 -10.49 3.22
CA LEU A 508 1.98 -11.52 2.37
C LEU A 508 1.64 -11.31 0.89
N ASN A 509 2.53 -11.76 0.00
CA ASN A 509 2.22 -11.93 -1.40
C ASN A 509 1.08 -12.95 -1.58
N ILE A 510 0.25 -12.78 -2.62
CA ILE A 510 -0.92 -13.63 -2.87
C ILE A 510 -0.58 -15.13 -2.93
N GLU A 511 0.57 -15.52 -3.48
CA GLU A 511 0.99 -16.92 -3.57
C GLU A 511 1.50 -17.47 -2.23
N GLN A 512 1.89 -16.61 -1.29
CA GLN A 512 2.32 -17.00 0.05
C GLN A 512 1.15 -17.10 1.03
N GLN A 513 0.05 -16.39 0.78
CA GLN A 513 -1.09 -16.33 1.70
C GLN A 513 -1.67 -17.72 1.98
N LEU A 514 -1.83 -18.56 0.97
CA LEU A 514 -2.35 -19.92 1.13
C LEU A 514 -1.41 -20.82 1.92
N ARG A 515 -0.10 -20.75 1.64
CA ARG A 515 0.92 -21.56 2.31
C ARG A 515 1.10 -21.21 3.79
N TRP A 516 0.90 -19.94 4.14
CA TRP A 516 1.00 -19.45 5.51
C TRP A 516 -0.15 -19.94 6.38
N PHE A 517 -1.35 -20.02 5.80
CA PHE A 517 -2.60 -20.38 6.46
C PHE A 517 -3.05 -21.81 6.09
N ASP A 518 -2.12 -22.77 6.12
CA ASP A 518 -2.40 -24.15 5.76
C ASP A 518 -3.10 -24.99 6.85
N GLY A 519 -3.66 -24.33 7.86
CA GLY A 519 -4.42 -24.95 8.94
C GLY A 519 -3.61 -25.33 10.17
N HIS A 520 -2.34 -24.95 10.26
CA HIS A 520 -1.50 -25.23 11.44
C HIS A 520 -1.88 -24.42 12.68
N LEU A 521 -2.48 -23.22 12.50
CA LEU A 521 -2.92 -22.38 13.59
C LEU A 521 -4.39 -22.61 13.93
N GLN A 522 -4.75 -22.60 15.23
CA GLN A 522 -6.15 -22.69 15.65
C GLN A 522 -7.01 -21.56 15.09
N SER A 523 -6.42 -20.36 14.92
CA SER A 523 -7.08 -19.22 14.29
C SER A 523 -7.53 -19.51 12.85
N ASP A 524 -6.74 -20.30 12.10
CA ASP A 524 -7.05 -20.63 10.70
C ASP A 524 -8.28 -21.51 10.63
N GLN A 525 -8.39 -22.49 11.54
CA GLN A 525 -9.56 -23.36 11.65
C GLN A 525 -10.83 -22.59 11.99
N ILE A 526 -10.73 -21.56 12.85
CA ILE A 526 -11.86 -20.66 13.17
C ILE A 526 -12.25 -19.86 11.93
N MET A 527 -11.29 -19.27 11.23
CA MET A 527 -11.55 -18.49 10.00
C MET A 527 -12.15 -19.36 8.89
N GLN A 528 -11.68 -20.58 8.70
CA GLN A 528 -12.28 -21.53 7.74
C GLN A 528 -13.75 -21.82 8.06
N LYS A 529 -14.12 -21.98 9.35
CA LYS A 529 -15.52 -22.13 9.75
C LYS A 529 -16.36 -20.88 9.44
N ILE A 530 -15.79 -19.69 9.69
CA ILE A 530 -16.45 -18.42 9.35
C ILE A 530 -16.64 -18.31 7.83
N TYR A 531 -15.61 -18.58 7.04
CA TYR A 531 -15.72 -18.56 5.57
C TYR A 531 -16.78 -19.55 5.10
N LYS A 532 -16.77 -20.79 5.61
CA LYS A 532 -17.75 -21.81 5.22
C LYS A 532 -19.19 -21.42 5.58
N ALA A 533 -19.40 -20.71 6.69
CA ALA A 533 -20.73 -20.24 7.09
C ALA A 533 -21.35 -19.23 6.11
N PHE A 534 -20.52 -18.43 5.42
CA PHE A 534 -20.97 -17.39 4.49
C PHE A 534 -20.65 -17.69 3.02
N ASP A 535 -19.80 -18.68 2.74
CA ASP A 535 -19.39 -19.09 1.40
C ASP A 535 -19.25 -20.61 1.31
N GLU A 536 -20.35 -21.32 1.52
CA GLU A 536 -20.40 -22.79 1.52
C GLU A 536 -19.86 -23.38 0.20
N ASN A 537 -20.18 -22.74 -0.93
CA ASN A 537 -19.79 -23.15 -2.26
C ASN A 537 -18.39 -22.69 -2.69
N GLY A 538 -17.74 -21.82 -1.92
CA GLY A 538 -16.42 -21.26 -2.25
C GLY A 538 -16.44 -20.47 -3.56
N ILE A 539 -17.32 -19.49 -3.68
CA ILE A 539 -17.51 -18.68 -4.89
C ILE A 539 -16.79 -17.33 -4.85
N ASN A 540 -16.11 -16.97 -3.74
CA ASN A 540 -15.47 -15.67 -3.58
C ASN A 540 -14.05 -15.80 -3.04
N GLN A 541 -13.08 -15.19 -3.72
CA GLN A 541 -11.69 -14.98 -3.28
C GLN A 541 -10.97 -16.21 -2.68
N ILE A 542 -11.08 -17.36 -3.31
CA ILE A 542 -10.35 -18.56 -2.88
C ILE A 542 -8.83 -18.28 -2.92
N GLY A 543 -8.11 -18.74 -1.89
CA GLY A 543 -6.67 -18.56 -1.74
C GLY A 543 -6.24 -17.32 -0.94
N ARG A 544 -7.21 -16.55 -0.43
CA ARG A 544 -6.93 -15.39 0.45
C ARG A 544 -6.90 -15.82 1.92
N TYR A 545 -5.73 -15.71 2.59
CA TYR A 545 -5.55 -15.91 4.03
C TYR A 545 -6.39 -17.03 4.66
N GLY A 546 -6.20 -18.27 4.17
CA GLY A 546 -6.84 -19.46 4.74
C GLY A 546 -8.22 -19.80 4.15
N LYS A 547 -8.62 -19.17 3.05
CA LYS A 547 -9.87 -19.48 2.36
C LYS A 547 -9.74 -20.51 1.24
#